data_abb7664af1c19082f72afee5df31cc89
#
_entry.id   abb7664af1c19082f72afee5df31cc89
#
_cell.length_a   1.000
_cell.length_b   1.000
_cell.length_c   1.000
_cell.angle_alpha   90.00
_cell.angle_beta   90.00
_cell.angle_gamma   90.00
#
_symmetry.space_group_name_H-M   'P 1'
#
loop_
_entity.id
_entity.type
_entity.pdbx_description
1 polymer ?
#
loop_
_entity_poly.entity_id
_entity_poly.type
_entity_poly.pdbx_seq_one_letter_code
_entity_poly.pdbx_strand_id
1 'polypeptide(L)'
;YITYDQLMQGGTLDFTLSATPDKRWGTAPEYAPYSYTEQPTVSIPYIANDLDLFEGEITAELKSTTPEAVIHYTLDGSEPDENAPVYSEPFVLKETTIIKAKGYKKGFVPSRTYSIQATKAVLRPALSIQPTKHGVAYTYYEGEFQWVADLQKAKVVETGTIPEPSILNAKLPDHFGYIFTGYIYAPEDGVYEFSTRSDDGSVLYIGKEKVVDNDASHAAIDATGRIPLQKGYHPFALHYFE
;
A
#
# COMPACT_ATOMS: atom_id res chain seq x y z
N TYR A 1 25.55 -33.79 2.50
CA TYR A 1 26.05 -32.57 1.83
C TYR A 1 25.33 -32.44 0.51
N ILE A 2 24.75 -31.26 0.23
CA ILE A 2 24.17 -30.91 -1.06
C ILE A 2 25.22 -30.04 -1.75
N THR A 3 25.63 -30.41 -2.95
CA THR A 3 26.58 -29.60 -3.73
C THR A 3 25.82 -28.44 -4.41
N TYR A 4 26.55 -27.37 -4.75
CA TYR A 4 26.02 -26.24 -5.49
C TYR A 4 25.38 -26.67 -6.81
N ASP A 5 26.02 -27.60 -7.51
CA ASP A 5 25.51 -28.12 -8.80
C ASP A 5 24.18 -28.88 -8.64
N GLN A 6 24.01 -29.62 -7.54
CA GLN A 6 22.74 -30.29 -7.24
C GLN A 6 21.61 -29.30 -6.92
N LEU A 7 21.93 -28.16 -6.29
CA LEU A 7 20.99 -27.08 -6.03
C LEU A 7 20.56 -26.36 -7.33
N MET A 8 21.50 -26.20 -8.27
CA MET A 8 21.25 -25.46 -9.51
C MET A 8 20.56 -26.27 -10.61
N GLN A 9 20.53 -27.61 -10.49
CA GLN A 9 19.89 -28.47 -11.50
C GLN A 9 18.35 -28.49 -11.38
N GLY A 10 17.79 -27.97 -10.29
CA GLY A 10 16.35 -28.05 -10.00
C GLY A 10 15.88 -29.50 -9.81
N GLY A 11 14.78 -29.69 -9.17
CA GLY A 11 14.17 -30.99 -8.94
C GLY A 11 13.84 -31.23 -7.47
N THR A 12 13.26 -32.40 -7.20
CA THR A 12 12.94 -32.83 -5.82
C THR A 12 14.23 -33.32 -5.16
N LEU A 13 14.57 -32.71 -4.02
CA LEU A 13 15.66 -33.19 -3.18
C LEU A 13 15.08 -34.11 -2.11
N ASP A 14 15.40 -35.39 -2.22
CA ASP A 14 15.05 -36.37 -1.19
C ASP A 14 16.14 -36.37 -0.12
N PHE A 15 15.75 -36.04 1.10
CA PHE A 15 16.63 -36.11 2.27
C PHE A 15 16.39 -37.40 3.00
N THR A 16 17.40 -38.27 3.06
CA THR A 16 17.40 -39.39 4.01
C THR A 16 18.14 -38.93 5.25
N LEU A 17 17.41 -38.76 6.35
CA LEU A 17 18.02 -38.55 7.67
C LEU A 17 18.66 -39.87 8.11
N SER A 18 19.98 -39.93 8.22
CA SER A 18 20.67 -41.05 8.83
C SER A 18 20.43 -41.04 10.35
N ALA A 19 19.85 -42.08 10.87
CA ALA A 19 19.68 -42.28 12.32
C ALA A 19 21.01 -42.58 13.04
N THR A 20 22.12 -42.69 12.31
CA THR A 20 23.46 -42.91 12.91
C THR A 20 24.14 -41.57 13.15
N PRO A 21 24.35 -41.18 14.43
CA PRO A 21 25.07 -39.92 14.71
C PRO A 21 26.50 -39.99 14.15
N ASP A 22 26.96 -38.90 13.53
CA ASP A 22 28.34 -38.80 13.12
C ASP A 22 29.25 -38.74 14.38
N LYS A 23 30.08 -39.74 14.54
CA LYS A 23 31.00 -39.89 15.70
C LYS A 23 31.95 -38.69 15.88
N ARG A 24 32.07 -37.83 14.90
CA ARG A 24 32.88 -36.59 14.97
C ARG A 24 32.32 -35.55 15.98
N TRP A 25 31.07 -35.65 16.34
CA TRP A 25 30.39 -34.71 17.26
C TRP A 25 30.21 -35.25 18.69
N GLY A 26 30.88 -36.37 19.03
CA GLY A 26 30.76 -37.03 20.30
C GLY A 26 29.62 -38.05 20.37
N THR A 27 29.49 -38.76 21.47
CA THR A 27 28.34 -39.63 21.72
C THR A 27 27.12 -38.77 22.02
N ALA A 28 26.21 -38.69 21.04
CA ALA A 28 24.92 -38.09 21.32
C ALA A 28 24.20 -38.88 22.42
N PRO A 29 23.56 -38.25 23.38
CA PRO A 29 22.68 -38.97 24.32
C PRO A 29 21.66 -39.75 23.50
N GLU A 30 21.25 -40.92 24.02
CA GLU A 30 20.21 -41.73 23.40
C GLU A 30 18.92 -40.92 23.35
N TYR A 31 18.68 -40.28 22.20
CA TYR A 31 17.39 -39.60 21.98
C TYR A 31 16.39 -40.67 21.55
N ALA A 32 15.29 -40.79 22.29
CA ALA A 32 14.11 -41.42 21.76
C ALA A 32 13.77 -40.81 20.40
N PRO A 33 13.32 -41.58 19.40
CA PRO A 33 12.96 -41.04 18.12
C PRO A 33 11.93 -39.94 18.35
N TYR A 34 12.30 -38.68 18.05
CA TYR A 34 11.34 -37.59 18.06
C TYR A 34 10.38 -37.84 16.90
N SER A 35 9.18 -38.31 17.23
CA SER A 35 8.07 -38.17 16.29
C SER A 35 7.66 -36.69 16.30
N TYR A 36 8.23 -35.91 15.41
CA TYR A 36 7.75 -34.55 15.16
C TYR A 36 6.43 -34.67 14.40
N THR A 37 5.35 -34.63 15.13
CA THR A 37 4.04 -34.42 14.50
C THR A 37 3.88 -32.92 14.31
N GLU A 38 4.07 -32.45 13.09
CA GLU A 38 3.71 -31.06 12.78
C GLU A 38 2.25 -30.83 13.13
N GLN A 39 2.01 -30.02 14.15
CA GLN A 39 0.65 -29.57 14.41
C GLN A 39 0.28 -28.58 13.31
N PRO A 40 -0.82 -28.80 12.60
CA PRO A 40 -1.27 -27.85 11.60
C PRO A 40 -1.54 -26.49 12.25
N THR A 41 -1.22 -25.43 11.55
CA THR A 41 -1.43 -24.05 12.02
C THR A 41 -2.70 -23.50 11.41
N VAL A 42 -3.48 -22.77 12.19
CA VAL A 42 -4.64 -22.02 11.68
C VAL A 42 -4.15 -20.91 10.75
N SER A 43 -4.79 -20.74 9.60
CA SER A 43 -4.50 -19.63 8.69
C SER A 43 -4.79 -18.29 9.36
N ILE A 44 -3.98 -17.29 9.04
CA ILE A 44 -4.19 -15.92 9.52
C ILE A 44 -5.56 -15.45 9.02
N PRO A 45 -6.46 -14.96 9.91
CA PRO A 45 -7.69 -14.31 9.49
C PRO A 45 -7.40 -13.11 8.58
N TYR A 46 -8.35 -12.73 7.76
CA TYR A 46 -8.22 -11.57 6.88
C TYR A 46 -9.55 -10.83 6.76
N ILE A 47 -9.50 -9.56 6.37
CA ILE A 47 -10.68 -8.76 6.02
C ILE A 47 -11.04 -9.04 4.56
N ALA A 48 -12.32 -9.31 4.32
CA ALA A 48 -12.82 -9.66 2.98
C ALA A 48 -13.07 -8.45 2.08
N ASN A 49 -13.11 -7.25 2.63
CA ASN A 49 -13.36 -6.00 1.92
C ASN A 49 -12.30 -4.94 2.26
N ASP A 50 -12.16 -3.92 1.40
CA ASP A 50 -11.20 -2.82 1.62
C ASP A 50 -11.71 -1.90 2.74
N LEU A 51 -10.90 -1.71 3.78
CA LEU A 51 -11.19 -0.87 4.94
C LEU A 51 -10.17 0.27 5.14
N ASP A 52 -9.18 0.43 4.28
CA ASP A 52 -8.06 1.35 4.52
C ASP A 52 -8.53 2.79 4.76
N LEU A 53 -9.47 3.25 3.93
CA LEU A 53 -10.03 4.59 4.02
C LEU A 53 -11.51 4.56 3.66
N PHE A 54 -12.39 4.97 4.58
CA PHE A 54 -13.83 4.93 4.38
C PHE A 54 -14.53 6.24 4.76
N GLU A 55 -15.65 6.51 4.12
CA GLU A 55 -16.53 7.63 4.44
C GLU A 55 -17.79 7.14 5.19
N GLY A 56 -18.31 7.95 6.11
CA GLY A 56 -19.51 7.62 6.88
C GLY A 56 -19.31 6.41 7.79
N GLU A 57 -19.81 5.26 7.38
CA GLU A 57 -19.66 3.98 8.07
C GLU A 57 -19.33 2.86 7.08
N ILE A 58 -18.63 1.84 7.54
CA ILE A 58 -18.25 0.68 6.72
C ILE A 58 -18.44 -0.61 7.51
N THR A 59 -18.86 -1.67 6.81
CA THR A 59 -18.99 -3.00 7.40
C THR A 59 -17.70 -3.78 7.24
N ALA A 60 -17.18 -4.34 8.33
CA ALA A 60 -16.01 -5.21 8.35
C ALA A 60 -16.43 -6.69 8.37
N GLU A 61 -15.88 -7.49 7.45
CA GLU A 61 -16.12 -8.93 7.38
C GLU A 61 -14.80 -9.69 7.54
N LEU A 62 -14.67 -10.46 8.64
CA LEU A 62 -13.51 -11.30 8.92
C LEU A 62 -13.73 -12.72 8.35
N LYS A 63 -12.69 -13.27 7.72
CA LYS A 63 -12.67 -14.65 7.17
C LYS A 63 -11.40 -15.39 7.54
N SER A 64 -11.48 -16.71 7.53
CA SER A 64 -10.33 -17.63 7.64
C SER A 64 -10.46 -18.71 6.57
N THR A 65 -9.33 -19.11 5.98
CA THR A 65 -9.29 -20.25 5.05
C THR A 65 -9.20 -21.59 5.76
N THR A 66 -8.95 -21.62 7.08
CA THR A 66 -9.01 -22.86 7.87
C THR A 66 -10.48 -23.16 8.19
N PRO A 67 -11.05 -24.27 7.70
CA PRO A 67 -12.43 -24.62 8.00
C PRO A 67 -12.66 -24.75 9.50
N GLU A 68 -13.80 -24.27 9.99
CA GLU A 68 -14.22 -24.33 11.41
C GLU A 68 -13.25 -23.62 12.38
N ALA A 69 -12.37 -22.76 11.90
CA ALA A 69 -11.57 -21.91 12.77
C ALA A 69 -12.47 -20.87 13.46
N VAL A 70 -12.30 -20.73 14.78
CA VAL A 70 -12.94 -19.67 15.56
C VAL A 70 -12.03 -18.44 15.48
N ILE A 71 -12.59 -17.30 15.07
CA ILE A 71 -11.86 -16.03 14.99
C ILE A 71 -12.19 -15.22 16.23
N HIS A 72 -11.17 -14.88 17.02
CA HIS A 72 -11.26 -13.90 18.11
C HIS A 72 -10.71 -12.56 17.61
N TYR A 73 -11.32 -11.45 18.02
CA TYR A 73 -10.92 -10.14 17.55
C TYR A 73 -11.01 -9.05 18.61
N THR A 74 -10.32 -7.94 18.39
CA THR A 74 -10.37 -6.70 19.18
C THR A 74 -10.51 -5.50 18.26
N LEU A 75 -11.08 -4.41 18.77
CA LEU A 75 -11.27 -3.14 18.05
C LEU A 75 -10.49 -1.96 18.68
N ASP A 76 -9.71 -2.24 19.70
CA ASP A 76 -8.89 -1.26 20.43
C ASP A 76 -7.39 -1.42 20.18
N GLY A 77 -7.02 -2.35 19.30
CA GLY A 77 -5.63 -2.65 18.98
C GLY A 77 -4.93 -3.56 20.00
N SER A 78 -5.62 -4.03 21.04
CA SER A 78 -5.08 -5.05 21.94
C SER A 78 -4.91 -6.40 21.22
N GLU A 79 -4.02 -7.26 21.74
CA GLU A 79 -3.79 -8.58 21.16
C GLU A 79 -4.94 -9.52 21.51
N PRO A 80 -5.65 -10.13 20.52
CA PRO A 80 -6.75 -11.03 20.80
C PRO A 80 -6.23 -12.38 21.32
N ASP A 81 -6.73 -12.78 22.48
CA ASP A 81 -6.56 -14.11 23.07
C ASP A 81 -7.86 -14.94 22.96
N GLU A 82 -7.88 -16.14 23.58
CA GLU A 82 -9.06 -17.03 23.59
C GLU A 82 -10.24 -16.47 24.40
N ASN A 83 -10.05 -15.41 25.18
CA ASN A 83 -11.11 -14.74 25.96
C ASN A 83 -11.66 -13.51 25.23
N ALA A 84 -11.01 -13.06 24.15
CA ALA A 84 -11.47 -11.95 23.34
C ALA A 84 -12.80 -12.30 22.64
N PRO A 85 -13.61 -11.33 22.25
CA PRO A 85 -14.86 -11.55 21.52
C PRO A 85 -14.68 -12.49 20.31
N VAL A 86 -15.63 -13.40 20.14
CA VAL A 86 -15.69 -14.30 18.99
C VAL A 86 -16.41 -13.59 17.84
N TYR A 87 -15.82 -13.64 16.67
CA TYR A 87 -16.44 -13.14 15.45
C TYR A 87 -17.54 -14.12 14.99
N SER A 88 -18.76 -13.64 14.86
CA SER A 88 -19.93 -14.42 14.41
C SER A 88 -20.60 -13.82 13.17
N GLU A 89 -20.52 -12.52 12.98
CA GLU A 89 -21.17 -11.80 11.89
C GLU A 89 -20.42 -10.49 11.58
N PRO A 90 -20.58 -9.92 10.36
CA PRO A 90 -20.01 -8.63 10.01
C PRO A 90 -20.46 -7.52 10.97
N PHE A 91 -19.55 -6.60 11.29
CA PHE A 91 -19.80 -5.47 12.20
C PHE A 91 -19.49 -4.13 11.53
N VAL A 92 -20.18 -3.07 11.97
CA VAL A 92 -20.09 -1.73 11.40
C VAL A 92 -19.06 -0.89 12.16
N LEU A 93 -18.16 -0.25 11.41
CA LEU A 93 -17.22 0.76 11.91
C LEU A 93 -17.73 2.15 11.56
N LYS A 94 -17.66 3.05 12.53
CA LYS A 94 -18.08 4.46 12.39
C LYS A 94 -16.96 5.44 12.63
N GLU A 95 -15.86 4.97 13.20
CA GLU A 95 -14.66 5.75 13.52
C GLU A 95 -13.39 4.97 13.13
N THR A 96 -12.28 5.68 13.03
CA THR A 96 -10.98 5.06 12.84
C THR A 96 -10.74 4.00 13.90
N THR A 97 -10.48 2.78 13.48
CA THR A 97 -10.44 1.61 14.37
C THR A 97 -9.27 0.71 14.01
N ILE A 98 -8.51 0.26 15.00
CA ILE A 98 -7.49 -0.77 14.82
C ILE A 98 -8.14 -2.13 15.09
N ILE A 99 -8.28 -2.94 14.04
CA ILE A 99 -8.82 -4.30 14.13
C ILE A 99 -7.65 -5.26 14.24
N LYS A 100 -7.66 -6.10 15.27
CA LYS A 100 -6.79 -7.28 15.34
C LYS A 100 -7.63 -8.53 15.41
N ALA A 101 -7.18 -9.58 14.71
CA ALA A 101 -7.88 -10.85 14.65
C ALA A 101 -6.91 -12.04 14.69
N LYS A 102 -7.29 -13.10 15.36
CA LYS A 102 -6.51 -14.32 15.53
C LYS A 102 -7.40 -15.55 15.46
N GLY A 103 -6.97 -16.55 14.72
CA GLY A 103 -7.72 -17.78 14.50
C GLY A 103 -7.29 -18.90 15.46
N TYR A 104 -8.27 -19.62 15.98
CA TYR A 104 -8.08 -20.76 16.88
C TYR A 104 -8.87 -21.97 16.37
N LYS A 105 -8.29 -23.17 16.53
CA LYS A 105 -8.96 -24.44 16.25
C LYS A 105 -8.35 -25.53 17.11
N LYS A 106 -9.19 -26.38 17.70
CA LYS A 106 -8.73 -27.50 18.54
C LYS A 106 -7.79 -28.42 17.75
N GLY A 107 -6.63 -28.71 18.31
CA GLY A 107 -5.60 -29.56 17.68
C GLY A 107 -4.70 -28.85 16.67
N PHE A 108 -4.85 -27.55 16.51
CA PHE A 108 -4.02 -26.69 15.65
C PHE A 108 -3.24 -25.70 16.51
N VAL A 109 -2.10 -25.26 16.00
CA VAL A 109 -1.41 -24.07 16.53
C VAL A 109 -2.23 -22.84 16.14
N PRO A 110 -2.51 -21.90 17.08
CA PRO A 110 -3.20 -20.66 16.75
C PRO A 110 -2.50 -19.87 15.63
N SER A 111 -3.26 -19.12 14.85
CA SER A 111 -2.68 -18.30 13.79
C SER A 111 -1.79 -17.20 14.37
N ARG A 112 -1.00 -16.56 13.50
CA ARG A 112 -0.49 -15.23 13.77
C ARG A 112 -1.65 -14.24 13.80
N THR A 113 -1.44 -13.11 14.47
CA THR A 113 -2.43 -12.03 14.51
C THR A 113 -2.43 -11.28 13.19
N TYR A 114 -3.61 -11.11 12.61
CA TYR A 114 -3.90 -10.12 11.59
C TYR A 114 -4.10 -8.75 12.24
N SER A 115 -3.61 -7.69 11.64
CA SER A 115 -3.80 -6.32 12.13
C SER A 115 -3.99 -5.36 10.96
N ILE A 116 -5.05 -4.55 11.03
CA ILE A 116 -5.34 -3.49 10.07
C ILE A 116 -5.90 -2.27 10.81
N GLN A 117 -5.59 -1.08 10.32
CA GLN A 117 -6.26 0.15 10.74
C GLN A 117 -7.27 0.54 9.67
N ALA A 118 -8.56 0.47 10.01
CA ALA A 118 -9.62 1.08 9.23
C ALA A 118 -9.67 2.58 9.54
N THR A 119 -9.43 3.43 8.55
CA THR A 119 -9.34 4.88 8.75
C THR A 119 -10.57 5.58 8.23
N LYS A 120 -11.29 6.29 9.12
CA LYS A 120 -12.38 7.16 8.70
C LYS A 120 -11.83 8.40 8.01
N ALA A 121 -12.30 8.64 6.80
CA ALA A 121 -11.90 9.77 5.98
C ALA A 121 -12.32 11.10 6.61
N VAL A 122 -11.37 12.04 6.67
CA VAL A 122 -11.67 13.44 7.00
C VAL A 122 -11.60 14.22 5.69
N LEU A 123 -12.78 14.65 5.20
CA LEU A 123 -12.87 15.36 3.93
C LEU A 123 -12.09 16.68 3.97
N ARG A 124 -11.25 16.93 2.96
CA ARG A 124 -10.56 18.21 2.78
C ARG A 124 -11.56 19.24 2.27
N PRO A 125 -11.62 20.44 2.87
CA PRO A 125 -12.57 21.46 2.47
C PRO A 125 -12.29 21.98 1.05
N ALA A 126 -13.36 22.15 0.29
CA ALA A 126 -13.29 22.81 -1.01
C ALA A 126 -13.06 24.32 -0.85
N LEU A 127 -12.45 24.93 -1.88
CA LEU A 127 -12.32 26.37 -1.95
C LEU A 127 -13.62 27.04 -2.40
N SER A 128 -13.96 28.17 -1.78
CA SER A 128 -15.08 29.02 -2.22
C SER A 128 -14.68 29.88 -3.41
N ILE A 129 -14.42 29.25 -4.55
CA ILE A 129 -14.04 29.91 -5.80
C ILE A 129 -14.92 29.46 -6.95
N GLN A 130 -14.97 30.28 -8.00
CA GLN A 130 -15.61 29.99 -9.29
C GLN A 130 -14.56 30.24 -10.39
N PRO A 131 -13.79 29.25 -10.82
CA PRO A 131 -12.84 29.42 -11.91
C PRO A 131 -13.54 29.90 -13.17
N THR A 132 -13.02 30.98 -13.75
CA THR A 132 -13.61 31.62 -14.95
C THR A 132 -12.93 31.23 -16.25
N LYS A 133 -11.81 30.52 -16.19
CA LYS A 133 -11.04 30.04 -17.33
C LYS A 133 -10.79 28.54 -17.22
N HIS A 134 -10.88 27.89 -18.37
CA HIS A 134 -10.42 26.49 -18.49
C HIS A 134 -8.92 26.45 -18.74
N GLY A 135 -8.30 25.35 -18.28
CA GLY A 135 -6.89 25.06 -18.48
C GLY A 135 -6.09 25.10 -17.19
N VAL A 136 -4.85 24.74 -17.32
CA VAL A 136 -3.86 24.67 -16.24
C VAL A 136 -2.68 25.58 -16.58
N ALA A 137 -2.16 26.27 -15.58
CA ALA A 137 -0.90 26.99 -15.72
C ALA A 137 0.26 25.99 -15.70
N TYR A 138 1.31 26.26 -16.46
CA TYR A 138 2.53 25.48 -16.42
C TYR A 138 3.75 26.35 -16.24
N THR A 139 4.77 25.78 -15.65
CA THR A 139 6.14 26.25 -15.63
C THR A 139 7.03 25.17 -16.22
N TYR A 140 7.81 25.50 -17.23
CA TYR A 140 8.71 24.59 -17.94
C TYR A 140 10.16 24.87 -17.55
N TYR A 141 10.91 23.81 -17.36
CA TYR A 141 12.31 23.81 -16.96
C TYR A 141 13.13 22.93 -17.89
N GLU A 142 14.40 23.26 -18.07
CA GLU A 142 15.40 22.43 -18.78
C GLU A 142 16.56 22.16 -17.83
N GLY A 143 17.04 20.91 -17.82
CA GLY A 143 18.13 20.45 -16.96
C GLY A 143 18.01 18.98 -16.62
N GLU A 144 19.08 18.42 -16.03
CA GLU A 144 19.09 17.09 -15.49
C GLU A 144 18.49 17.09 -14.08
N PHE A 145 17.47 16.27 -13.87
CA PHE A 145 16.75 16.16 -12.61
C PHE A 145 16.80 14.72 -12.11
N GLN A 146 16.85 14.53 -10.79
CA GLN A 146 16.74 13.22 -10.14
C GLN A 146 15.49 13.13 -9.27
N TRP A 147 14.95 14.29 -8.88
CA TRP A 147 13.78 14.42 -8.02
C TRP A 147 12.96 15.64 -8.45
N VAL A 148 11.65 15.58 -8.29
CA VAL A 148 10.79 16.74 -8.58
C VAL A 148 11.17 17.99 -7.75
N ALA A 149 11.81 17.81 -6.59
CA ALA A 149 12.30 18.92 -5.77
C ALA A 149 13.42 19.74 -6.44
N ASP A 150 14.13 19.16 -7.40
CA ASP A 150 15.21 19.85 -8.13
C ASP A 150 14.65 20.93 -9.08
N LEU A 151 13.41 20.76 -9.56
CA LEU A 151 12.72 21.77 -10.37
C LEU A 151 12.65 23.14 -9.68
N GLN A 152 12.49 23.14 -8.34
CA GLN A 152 12.43 24.39 -7.58
C GLN A 152 13.74 25.18 -7.54
N LYS A 153 14.86 24.49 -7.84
CA LYS A 153 16.21 25.11 -7.91
C LYS A 153 16.60 25.50 -9.34
N ALA A 154 15.86 24.98 -10.32
CA ALA A 154 16.14 25.20 -11.73
C ALA A 154 15.65 26.57 -12.19
N LYS A 155 16.28 27.08 -13.27
CA LYS A 155 15.85 28.30 -13.91
C LYS A 155 14.57 28.04 -14.72
N VAL A 156 13.58 28.87 -14.51
CA VAL A 156 12.36 28.87 -15.34
C VAL A 156 12.73 29.26 -16.79
N VAL A 157 12.35 28.38 -17.72
CA VAL A 157 12.54 28.59 -19.16
C VAL A 157 11.30 29.23 -19.79
N GLU A 158 10.11 28.74 -19.43
CA GLU A 158 8.85 29.21 -19.97
C GLU A 158 7.70 29.04 -18.97
N THR A 159 6.70 29.88 -19.10
CA THR A 159 5.43 29.75 -18.39
C THR A 159 4.27 29.99 -19.35
N GLY A 160 3.14 29.35 -19.09
CA GLY A 160 1.96 29.54 -19.93
C GLY A 160 0.72 28.89 -19.35
N THR A 161 -0.29 28.73 -20.22
CA THR A 161 -1.53 28.04 -19.89
C THR A 161 -1.87 27.11 -21.05
N ILE A 162 -2.24 25.87 -20.71
CA ILE A 162 -2.67 24.83 -21.67
C ILE A 162 -3.99 24.21 -21.19
N PRO A 163 -4.77 23.56 -22.08
CA PRO A 163 -6.08 23.00 -21.70
C PRO A 163 -6.01 21.98 -20.57
N GLU A 164 -4.99 21.12 -20.59
CA GLU A 164 -4.77 20.05 -19.62
C GLU A 164 -3.27 19.77 -19.47
N PRO A 165 -2.81 19.13 -18.38
CA PRO A 165 -1.41 18.76 -18.23
C PRO A 165 -0.95 17.91 -19.42
N SER A 166 0.12 18.34 -20.09
CA SER A 166 0.66 17.64 -21.27
C SER A 166 2.13 17.99 -21.47
N ILE A 167 2.93 16.99 -21.81
CA ILE A 167 4.35 17.13 -22.15
C ILE A 167 4.59 17.21 -23.67
N LEU A 168 3.54 17.13 -24.50
CA LEU A 168 3.66 17.15 -25.98
C LEU A 168 4.30 18.43 -26.52
N ASN A 169 4.33 19.50 -25.74
CA ASN A 169 4.97 20.77 -26.11
C ASN A 169 6.35 20.96 -25.50
N ALA A 170 6.95 19.88 -24.96
CA ALA A 170 8.33 19.93 -24.48
C ALA A 170 9.27 20.29 -25.64
N LYS A 171 10.23 21.18 -25.36
CA LYS A 171 11.20 21.65 -26.36
C LYS A 171 12.35 20.68 -26.58
N LEU A 172 12.61 19.87 -25.55
CA LEU A 172 13.63 18.83 -25.55
C LEU A 172 12.95 17.45 -25.49
N PRO A 173 13.56 16.43 -26.05
CA PRO A 173 13.06 15.06 -25.94
C PRO A 173 13.33 14.43 -24.55
N ASP A 174 14.26 15.02 -23.77
CA ASP A 174 14.80 14.55 -22.51
C ASP A 174 15.38 15.75 -21.73
N HIS A 175 15.68 15.59 -20.43
CA HIS A 175 16.26 16.64 -19.58
C HIS A 175 15.39 17.88 -19.45
N PHE A 176 14.11 17.67 -19.17
CA PHE A 176 13.15 18.74 -18.93
C PHE A 176 12.21 18.41 -17.77
N GLY A 177 11.50 19.41 -17.31
CA GLY A 177 10.47 19.23 -16.31
C GLY A 177 9.35 20.24 -16.37
N TYR A 178 8.23 19.90 -15.80
CA TYR A 178 7.03 20.71 -15.70
C TYR A 178 6.52 20.80 -14.27
N ILE A 179 5.99 21.96 -13.92
CA ILE A 179 5.06 22.13 -12.81
C ILE A 179 3.76 22.63 -13.38
N PHE A 180 2.70 21.79 -13.34
CA PHE A 180 1.35 22.19 -13.72
C PHE A 180 0.58 22.55 -12.46
N THR A 181 -0.17 23.67 -12.51
CA THR A 181 -1.03 24.10 -11.41
C THR A 181 -2.40 24.52 -11.90
N GLY A 182 -3.40 24.28 -11.06
CA GLY A 182 -4.78 24.61 -11.39
C GLY A 182 -5.75 24.15 -10.31
N TYR A 183 -6.97 23.88 -10.73
CA TYR A 183 -8.02 23.39 -9.82
C TYR A 183 -8.71 22.20 -10.44
N ILE A 184 -8.94 21.18 -9.65
CA ILE A 184 -9.82 20.08 -9.97
C ILE A 184 -11.18 20.30 -9.30
N TYR A 185 -12.24 19.75 -9.88
CA TYR A 185 -13.58 19.80 -9.32
C TYR A 185 -14.01 18.42 -8.84
N ALA A 186 -14.27 18.30 -7.54
CA ALA A 186 -14.88 17.12 -6.96
C ALA A 186 -16.42 17.25 -7.09
N PRO A 187 -17.11 16.37 -7.84
CA PRO A 187 -18.54 16.49 -8.08
C PRO A 187 -19.41 16.20 -6.86
N GLU A 188 -18.88 15.46 -5.89
CA GLU A 188 -19.54 15.10 -4.62
C GLU A 188 -18.51 14.95 -3.49
N ASP A 189 -18.97 14.87 -2.25
CA ASP A 189 -18.13 14.48 -1.12
C ASP A 189 -17.69 13.03 -1.31
N GLY A 190 -16.42 12.70 -1.03
CA GLY A 190 -15.97 11.31 -1.18
C GLY A 190 -14.46 11.12 -1.15
N VAL A 191 -14.04 9.85 -1.20
CA VAL A 191 -12.64 9.46 -1.35
C VAL A 191 -12.32 9.32 -2.84
N TYR A 192 -11.38 10.12 -3.31
CA TYR A 192 -10.93 10.15 -4.72
C TYR A 192 -9.59 9.43 -4.83
N GLU A 193 -9.48 8.58 -5.83
CA GLU A 193 -8.22 7.96 -6.21
C GLU A 193 -7.63 8.68 -7.42
N PHE A 194 -6.35 9.00 -7.33
CA PHE A 194 -5.54 9.61 -8.39
C PHE A 194 -4.42 8.67 -8.77
N SER A 195 -4.03 8.70 -10.04
CA SER A 195 -2.88 7.97 -10.53
C SER A 195 -2.00 8.85 -11.41
N THR A 196 -0.71 8.61 -11.38
CA THR A 196 0.24 9.11 -12.38
C THR A 196 0.96 7.92 -13.00
N ARG A 197 1.24 8.03 -14.30
CA ARG A 197 2.18 7.16 -15.01
C ARG A 197 3.24 8.05 -15.60
N SER A 198 4.47 7.88 -15.21
CA SER A 198 5.58 8.71 -15.67
C SER A 198 6.85 7.91 -15.88
N ASP A 199 7.62 8.37 -16.79
CA ASP A 199 9.01 8.15 -17.11
C ASP A 199 9.61 9.58 -17.24
N ASP A 200 10.43 10.08 -16.37
CA ASP A 200 10.87 9.66 -15.06
C ASP A 200 9.86 9.96 -13.93
N GLY A 201 10.19 10.91 -13.06
CA GLY A 201 9.47 11.17 -11.83
C GLY A 201 8.25 12.07 -11.94
N SER A 202 7.23 11.77 -11.16
CA SER A 202 6.08 12.67 -10.98
C SER A 202 5.54 12.66 -9.54
N VAL A 203 5.03 13.81 -9.10
CA VAL A 203 4.35 13.95 -7.80
C VAL A 203 3.09 14.79 -7.98
N LEU A 204 1.96 14.27 -7.51
CA LEU A 204 0.70 15.02 -7.48
C LEU A 204 0.41 15.51 -6.06
N TYR A 205 0.19 16.80 -5.96
CA TYR A 205 -0.32 17.47 -4.76
C TYR A 205 -1.75 17.91 -4.96
N ILE A 206 -2.61 17.70 -3.96
CA ILE A 206 -3.94 18.31 -3.85
C ILE A 206 -3.92 19.20 -2.61
N GLY A 207 -4.08 20.50 -2.82
CA GLY A 207 -3.80 21.46 -1.75
C GLY A 207 -2.34 21.42 -1.34
N LYS A 208 -2.09 21.02 -0.09
CA LYS A 208 -0.72 20.86 0.46
C LYS A 208 -0.31 19.41 0.63
N GLU A 209 -1.20 18.46 0.34
CA GLU A 209 -0.94 17.05 0.56
C GLU A 209 -0.37 16.39 -0.69
N LYS A 210 0.71 15.65 -0.50
CA LYS A 210 1.26 14.76 -1.52
C LYS A 210 0.36 13.53 -1.62
N VAL A 211 -0.40 13.43 -2.72
CA VAL A 211 -1.39 12.38 -2.93
C VAL A 211 -0.80 11.23 -3.71
N VAL A 212 -0.06 11.51 -4.79
CA VAL A 212 0.66 10.48 -5.54
C VAL A 212 2.14 10.78 -5.48
N ASP A 213 2.92 9.80 -5.08
CA ASP A 213 4.38 9.87 -5.02
C ASP A 213 4.96 8.85 -6.00
N ASN A 214 5.38 9.33 -7.15
CA ASN A 214 6.07 8.59 -8.20
C ASN A 214 7.39 9.29 -8.51
N ASP A 215 8.06 9.79 -7.44
CA ASP A 215 9.30 10.56 -7.56
C ASP A 215 10.50 9.61 -7.72
N ALA A 216 11.47 10.00 -8.40
CA ALA A 216 12.78 9.46 -8.72
C ALA A 216 12.96 9.24 -10.24
N SER A 217 14.20 9.01 -10.66
CA SER A 217 14.48 8.58 -12.04
C SER A 217 14.20 7.07 -12.18
N HIS A 218 13.29 6.71 -13.07
CA HIS A 218 12.85 5.33 -13.32
C HIS A 218 12.14 5.21 -14.67
N ALA A 219 12.14 4.01 -15.25
CA ALA A 219 11.29 3.72 -16.41
C ALA A 219 9.80 3.88 -16.08
N ALA A 220 8.95 3.99 -17.10
CA ALA A 220 7.53 4.24 -16.96
C ALA A 220 6.82 3.27 -15.99
N ILE A 221 6.43 3.76 -14.83
CA ILE A 221 5.65 3.05 -13.82
C ILE A 221 4.40 3.83 -13.40
N ASP A 222 3.45 3.10 -12.83
CA ASP A 222 2.22 3.68 -12.29
C ASP A 222 2.34 3.83 -10.77
N ALA A 223 1.87 4.96 -10.25
CA ALA A 223 1.66 5.16 -8.82
C ALA A 223 0.24 5.71 -8.58
N THR A 224 -0.35 5.33 -7.46
CA THR A 224 -1.70 5.74 -7.06
C THR A 224 -1.71 6.32 -5.66
N GLY A 225 -2.70 7.16 -5.38
CA GLY A 225 -2.95 7.69 -4.05
C GLY A 225 -4.40 8.11 -3.88
N ARG A 226 -4.86 8.12 -2.63
CA ARG A 226 -6.24 8.46 -2.29
C ARG A 226 -6.29 9.68 -1.38
N ILE A 227 -7.31 10.51 -1.57
CA ILE A 227 -7.58 11.67 -0.72
C ILE A 227 -9.09 11.90 -0.58
N PRO A 228 -9.60 12.12 0.63
CA PRO A 228 -10.99 12.48 0.85
C PRO A 228 -11.20 13.97 0.58
N LEU A 229 -12.14 14.30 -0.31
CA LEU A 229 -12.43 15.68 -0.74
C LEU A 229 -13.91 16.01 -0.54
N GLN A 230 -14.18 17.23 -0.09
CA GLN A 230 -15.53 17.79 -0.18
C GLN A 230 -15.86 18.16 -1.63
N LYS A 231 -17.14 18.14 -1.95
CA LYS A 231 -17.64 18.67 -3.23
C LYS A 231 -17.17 20.11 -3.46
N GLY A 232 -16.58 20.36 -4.63
CA GLY A 232 -16.12 21.69 -5.03
C GLY A 232 -14.72 21.69 -5.61
N TYR A 233 -14.11 22.88 -5.66
CA TYR A 233 -12.79 23.07 -6.27
C TYR A 233 -11.66 22.89 -5.27
N HIS A 234 -10.66 22.12 -5.68
CA HIS A 234 -9.43 21.89 -4.92
C HIS A 234 -8.22 22.28 -5.75
N PRO A 235 -7.25 23.03 -5.21
CA PRO A 235 -6.04 23.37 -5.93
C PRO A 235 -5.18 22.12 -6.09
N PHE A 236 -4.55 21.97 -7.24
CA PHE A 236 -3.58 20.91 -7.45
C PHE A 236 -2.26 21.45 -8.01
N ALA A 237 -1.19 20.70 -7.78
CA ALA A 237 0.08 20.85 -8.46
C ALA A 237 0.59 19.46 -8.88
N LEU A 238 0.89 19.32 -10.16
CA LEU A 238 1.54 18.13 -10.71
C LEU A 238 2.96 18.51 -11.11
N HIS A 239 3.94 17.92 -10.47
CA HIS A 239 5.35 18.05 -10.79
C HIS A 239 5.76 16.83 -11.61
N TYR A 240 6.54 17.06 -12.67
CA TYR A 240 7.03 16.01 -13.56
C TYR A 240 8.41 16.38 -14.09
N PHE A 241 9.27 15.38 -14.28
CA PHE A 241 10.51 15.51 -15.03
C PHE A 241 10.82 14.24 -15.82
N GLU A 242 11.63 14.46 -16.88
CA GLU A 242 12.20 13.48 -17.79
C GLU A 242 13.71 13.63 -17.82
#